data_4a373ba8c2789ed876338497d8183ce9
#
_entry.id   4a373ba8c2789ed876338497d8183ce9
#
_cell.length_a   1.000
_cell.length_b   1.000
_cell.length_c   1.000
_cell.angle_alpha   90.00
_cell.angle_beta   90.00
_cell.angle_gamma   90.00
#
_symmetry.space_group_name_H-M   'P 1'
#
loop_
_entity.id
_entity.type
_entity.pdbx_description
1 polymer ?
#
loop_
_entity_poly.entity_id
_entity_poly.type
_entity_poly.pdbx_seq_one_letter_code
_entity_poly.pdbx_strand_id
1 'polypeptide(L)'
;GAYAYLLVTFIGIPCTFFYNLLSSIIRALGDSKTPFYFLVLATVLNIILDLFCILVLGWGVMGAAIATVFSQGVSAFLCYVYMYRKFDILRGTPKERKYQSKLAKTLLSIGVPMGLQFSITAIGSIMLQSANNALGTACVAAFTSAMRIKMFFLCPLESLGMAMATFSGQNYGAG
;
A
#
# COMPACT_ATOMS: atom_id res chain seq x y z
N GLY A 1 8.52 -7.47 -22.83
CA GLY A 1 7.61 -8.07 -21.86
C GLY A 1 7.95 -7.74 -20.40
N ALA A 2 8.64 -8.62 -19.67
CA ALA A 2 8.83 -8.51 -18.22
C ALA A 2 9.55 -7.22 -17.77
N TYR A 3 10.55 -6.77 -18.50
CA TYR A 3 11.27 -5.52 -18.18
C TYR A 3 10.34 -4.29 -18.20
N ALA A 4 9.51 -4.17 -19.23
CA ALA A 4 8.57 -3.05 -19.34
C ALA A 4 7.51 -3.08 -18.22
N TYR A 5 7.03 -4.27 -17.85
CA TYR A 5 6.14 -4.45 -16.71
C TYR A 5 6.76 -3.97 -15.40
N LEU A 6 7.99 -4.41 -15.12
CA LEU A 6 8.73 -3.99 -13.92
C LEU A 6 8.95 -2.48 -13.91
N LEU A 7 9.33 -1.88 -15.03
CA LEU A 7 9.56 -0.44 -15.12
C LEU A 7 8.28 0.35 -14.83
N VAL A 8 7.15 -0.03 -15.40
CA VAL A 8 5.85 0.62 -15.13
C VAL A 8 5.47 0.45 -13.66
N THR A 9 5.69 -0.73 -13.08
CA THR A 9 5.41 -1.00 -11.67
C THR A 9 6.28 -0.12 -10.76
N PHE A 10 7.58 0.01 -11.06
CA PHE A 10 8.47 0.90 -10.30
C PHE A 10 8.06 2.37 -10.39
N ILE A 11 7.66 2.85 -11.56
CA ILE A 11 7.11 4.20 -11.74
C ILE A 11 5.81 4.36 -10.93
N GLY A 12 5.04 3.28 -10.74
CA GLY A 12 3.81 3.27 -9.95
C GLY A 12 4.00 3.31 -8.43
N ILE A 13 5.20 2.98 -7.92
CA ILE A 13 5.47 2.97 -6.47
C ILE A 13 5.12 4.31 -5.79
N PRO A 14 5.46 5.50 -6.33
CA PRO A 14 5.05 6.76 -5.75
C PRO A 14 3.52 6.90 -5.60
N CYS A 15 2.74 6.48 -6.58
CA CYS A 15 1.28 6.54 -6.51
C CYS A 15 0.73 5.67 -5.37
N THR A 16 1.24 4.45 -5.24
CA THR A 16 0.89 3.53 -4.16
C THR A 16 1.32 4.09 -2.80
N PHE A 17 2.51 4.65 -2.71
CA PHE A 17 3.02 5.29 -1.50
C PHE A 17 2.12 6.46 -1.08
N PHE A 18 1.80 7.37 -2.00
CA PHE A 18 0.91 8.51 -1.71
C PHE A 18 -0.48 8.05 -1.27
N TYR A 19 -1.07 7.05 -1.93
CA TYR A 19 -2.34 6.50 -1.50
C TYR A 19 -2.27 5.96 -0.06
N ASN A 20 -1.27 5.14 0.26
CA ASN A 20 -1.11 4.56 1.59
C ASN A 20 -0.87 5.64 2.66
N LEU A 21 -0.06 6.66 2.35
CA LEU A 21 0.20 7.79 3.24
C LEU A 21 -1.09 8.57 3.54
N LEU A 22 -1.80 9.00 2.51
CA LEU A 22 -3.03 9.78 2.64
C LEU A 22 -4.13 8.98 3.34
N SER A 23 -4.29 7.71 2.98
CA SER A 23 -5.22 6.78 3.62
C SER A 23 -4.93 6.60 5.12
N SER A 24 -3.66 6.53 5.49
CA SER A 24 -3.25 6.41 6.89
C SER A 24 -3.52 7.69 7.68
N ILE A 25 -3.29 8.86 7.08
CA ILE A 25 -3.61 10.16 7.69
C ILE A 25 -5.12 10.30 7.92
N ILE A 26 -5.94 9.98 6.91
CA ILE A 26 -7.41 10.06 7.02
C ILE A 26 -7.92 9.11 8.10
N ARG A 27 -7.37 7.88 8.19
CA ARG A 27 -7.70 6.93 9.28
C ARG A 27 -7.28 7.45 10.65
N ALA A 28 -6.12 8.07 10.77
CA ALA A 28 -5.66 8.68 12.01
C ALA A 28 -6.59 9.81 12.50
N LEU A 29 -7.23 10.53 11.55
CA LEU A 29 -8.23 11.57 11.84
C LEU A 29 -9.64 11.01 12.16
N GLY A 30 -9.78 9.69 12.28
CA GLY A 30 -11.02 9.02 12.68
C GLY A 30 -11.94 8.58 11.53
N ASP A 31 -11.57 8.84 10.26
CA ASP A 31 -12.37 8.42 9.11
C ASP A 31 -11.75 7.19 8.43
N SER A 32 -12.16 6.00 8.88
CA SER A 32 -11.71 4.75 8.29
C SER A 32 -12.55 4.31 7.08
N LYS A 33 -13.76 4.86 6.91
CA LYS A 33 -14.69 4.45 5.85
C LYS A 33 -14.32 5.00 4.49
N THR A 34 -13.97 6.27 4.43
CA THR A 34 -13.71 6.96 3.15
C THR A 34 -12.52 6.38 2.39
N PRO A 35 -11.34 6.10 3.00
CA PRO A 35 -10.25 5.43 2.30
C PRO A 35 -10.65 4.04 1.77
N PHE A 36 -11.51 3.32 2.50
CA PHE A 36 -12.03 2.03 2.04
C PHE A 36 -12.89 2.17 0.77
N TYR A 37 -13.79 3.15 0.71
CA TYR A 37 -14.58 3.40 -0.52
C TYR A 37 -13.70 3.77 -1.72
N PHE A 38 -12.65 4.55 -1.51
CA PHE A 38 -11.69 4.86 -2.58
C PHE A 38 -10.88 3.64 -3.01
N LEU A 39 -10.57 2.73 -2.08
CA LEU A 39 -9.93 1.47 -2.43
C LEU A 39 -10.84 0.58 -3.29
N VAL A 40 -12.12 0.45 -2.91
CA VAL A 40 -13.12 -0.30 -3.68
C VAL A 40 -13.26 0.31 -5.08
N LEU A 41 -13.39 1.64 -5.16
CA LEU A 41 -13.44 2.34 -6.45
C LEU A 41 -12.21 2.07 -7.31
N ALA A 42 -11.00 2.17 -6.72
CA ALA A 42 -9.76 1.87 -7.43
C ALA A 42 -9.72 0.42 -7.91
N THR A 43 -10.21 -0.53 -7.11
CA THR A 43 -10.25 -1.94 -7.50
C THR A 43 -11.21 -2.19 -8.67
N VAL A 44 -12.40 -1.62 -8.63
CA VAL A 44 -13.37 -1.71 -9.73
C VAL A 44 -12.81 -1.06 -11.00
N LEU A 45 -12.23 0.14 -10.87
CA LEU A 45 -11.59 0.83 -11.98
C LEU A 45 -10.42 0.02 -12.55
N ASN A 46 -9.60 -0.60 -11.71
CA ASN A 46 -8.51 -1.47 -12.14
C ASN A 46 -9.02 -2.64 -12.96
N ILE A 47 -10.06 -3.37 -12.48
CA ILE A 47 -10.64 -4.50 -13.21
C ILE A 47 -11.15 -4.06 -14.59
N ILE A 48 -11.86 -2.95 -14.67
CA ILE A 48 -12.39 -2.42 -15.94
C ILE A 48 -11.24 -2.06 -16.88
N LEU A 49 -10.24 -1.37 -16.39
CA LEU A 49 -9.08 -0.98 -17.20
C LEU A 49 -8.22 -2.16 -17.61
N ASP A 50 -8.04 -3.16 -16.75
CA ASP A 50 -7.34 -4.40 -17.09
C ASP A 50 -8.01 -5.11 -18.27
N LEU A 51 -9.33 -5.31 -18.19
CA LEU A 51 -10.09 -5.92 -19.27
C LEU A 51 -10.01 -5.09 -20.55
N PHE A 52 -10.13 -3.78 -20.45
CA PHE A 52 -10.03 -2.89 -21.60
C PHE A 52 -8.64 -2.91 -22.25
N CYS A 53 -7.58 -2.80 -21.46
CA CYS A 53 -6.20 -2.80 -21.96
C CYS A 53 -5.79 -4.16 -22.54
N ILE A 54 -6.29 -5.27 -21.98
CA ILE A 54 -5.93 -6.60 -22.43
C ILE A 54 -6.77 -7.00 -23.65
N LEU A 55 -8.10 -6.83 -23.59
CA LEU A 55 -9.02 -7.34 -24.62
C LEU A 55 -9.17 -6.38 -25.81
N VAL A 56 -9.21 -5.06 -25.58
CA VAL A 56 -9.46 -4.07 -26.62
C VAL A 56 -8.15 -3.54 -27.21
N LEU A 57 -7.19 -3.18 -26.36
CA LEU A 57 -5.91 -2.60 -26.80
C LEU A 57 -4.85 -3.67 -27.12
N GLY A 58 -5.04 -4.92 -26.66
CA GLY A 58 -4.07 -5.99 -26.90
C GLY A 58 -2.70 -5.81 -26.23
N TRP A 59 -2.61 -4.94 -25.21
CA TRP A 59 -1.32 -4.60 -24.55
C TRP A 59 -0.82 -5.70 -23.61
N GLY A 60 -1.59 -6.77 -23.41
CA GLY A 60 -1.21 -7.90 -22.57
C GLY A 60 -0.81 -7.49 -21.15
N VAL A 61 0.27 -8.06 -20.67
CA VAL A 61 0.78 -7.86 -19.28
C VAL A 61 1.15 -6.38 -18.99
N MET A 62 1.59 -5.65 -20.01
CA MET A 62 1.92 -4.23 -19.86
C MET A 62 0.68 -3.37 -19.60
N GLY A 63 -0.44 -3.71 -20.25
CA GLY A 63 -1.73 -3.06 -20.02
C GLY A 63 -2.20 -3.19 -18.57
N ALA A 64 -2.05 -4.39 -17.99
CA ALA A 64 -2.38 -4.62 -16.58
C ALA A 64 -1.53 -3.77 -15.62
N ALA A 65 -0.22 -3.62 -15.88
CA ALA A 65 0.63 -2.75 -15.07
C ALA A 65 0.18 -1.29 -15.12
N ILE A 66 -0.12 -0.78 -16.32
CA ILE A 66 -0.59 0.61 -16.53
C ILE A 66 -1.94 0.82 -15.83
N ALA A 67 -2.88 -0.11 -15.98
CA ALA A 67 -4.19 -0.05 -15.35
C ALA A 67 -4.06 0.01 -13.81
N THR A 68 -3.17 -0.79 -13.24
CA THR A 68 -2.90 -0.79 -11.80
C THR A 68 -2.34 0.55 -11.32
N VAL A 69 -1.32 1.07 -11.99
CA VAL A 69 -0.70 2.36 -11.63
C VAL A 69 -1.70 3.51 -11.77
N PHE A 70 -2.49 3.51 -12.84
CA PHE A 70 -3.51 4.54 -13.07
C PHE A 70 -4.60 4.50 -11.98
N SER A 71 -5.13 3.32 -11.65
CA SER A 71 -6.16 3.16 -10.61
C SER A 71 -5.65 3.60 -9.24
N GLN A 72 -4.41 3.28 -8.89
CA GLN A 72 -3.77 3.74 -7.66
C GLN A 72 -3.57 5.26 -7.66
N GLY A 73 -3.18 5.85 -8.79
CA GLY A 73 -3.05 7.29 -8.96
C GLY A 73 -4.39 8.02 -8.77
N VAL A 74 -5.46 7.51 -9.36
CA VAL A 74 -6.83 8.05 -9.18
C VAL A 74 -7.24 7.98 -7.71
N SER A 75 -7.02 6.85 -7.05
CA SER A 75 -7.34 6.69 -5.63
C SER A 75 -6.55 7.64 -4.73
N ALA A 76 -5.26 7.79 -4.98
CA ALA A 76 -4.40 8.75 -4.27
C ALA A 76 -4.89 10.19 -4.47
N PHE A 77 -5.25 10.56 -5.69
CA PHE A 77 -5.78 11.89 -6.00
C PHE A 77 -7.11 12.15 -5.28
N LEU A 78 -8.02 11.18 -5.30
CA LEU A 78 -9.30 11.30 -4.59
C LEU A 78 -9.11 11.42 -3.07
N CYS A 79 -8.21 10.63 -2.48
CA CYS A 79 -7.84 10.77 -1.07
C CYS A 79 -7.29 12.16 -0.77
N TYR A 80 -6.43 12.71 -1.62
CA TYR A 80 -5.86 14.05 -1.47
C TYR A 80 -6.94 15.13 -1.51
N VAL A 81 -7.81 15.10 -2.53
CA VAL A 81 -8.90 16.09 -2.67
C VAL A 81 -9.86 16.02 -1.49
N TYR A 82 -10.23 14.82 -1.08
CA TYR A 82 -11.10 14.61 0.08
C TYR A 82 -10.47 15.14 1.37
N MET A 83 -9.22 14.77 1.62
CA MET A 83 -8.46 15.22 2.79
C MET A 83 -8.39 16.74 2.85
N TYR A 84 -8.07 17.38 1.72
CA TYR A 84 -7.94 18.83 1.64
C TYR A 84 -9.26 19.58 1.82
N ARG A 85 -10.39 18.97 1.38
CA ARG A 85 -11.72 19.59 1.51
C ARG A 85 -12.35 19.39 2.87
N LYS A 86 -12.17 18.22 3.49
CA LYS A 86 -12.88 17.85 4.73
C LYS A 86 -12.14 18.23 5.99
N PHE A 87 -10.82 18.22 5.97
CA PHE A 87 -10.02 18.45 7.18
C PHE A 87 -9.29 19.79 7.12
N ASP A 88 -9.96 20.84 7.60
CA ASP A 88 -9.38 22.20 7.66
C ASP A 88 -8.14 22.26 8.56
N ILE A 89 -8.04 21.36 9.54
CA ILE A 89 -6.87 21.23 10.43
C ILE A 89 -5.58 20.96 9.65
N LEU A 90 -5.64 20.32 8.48
CA LEU A 90 -4.48 20.04 7.62
C LEU A 90 -4.08 21.24 6.75
N ARG A 91 -4.93 22.26 6.66
CA ARG A 91 -4.60 23.50 5.95
C ARG A 91 -3.61 24.36 6.73
N GLY A 92 -3.47 24.15 8.04
CA GLY A 92 -2.50 24.74 8.95
C GLY A 92 -2.13 26.21 8.72
N THR A 93 -1.92 26.95 9.77
CA THR A 93 -1.41 28.32 9.67
C THR A 93 0.06 28.31 9.21
N PRO A 94 0.57 29.37 8.57
CA PRO A 94 1.99 29.45 8.18
C PRO A 94 2.98 29.24 9.33
N LYS A 95 2.54 29.45 10.58
CA LYS A 95 3.34 29.20 11.78
C LYS A 95 3.45 27.70 12.11
N GLU A 96 2.44 26.91 11.81
CA GLU A 96 2.39 25.46 12.06
C GLU A 96 3.13 24.64 11.00
N ARG A 97 3.38 25.23 9.83
CA ARG A 97 4.18 24.62 8.74
C ARG A 97 5.69 24.59 9.02
N LYS A 98 6.14 25.09 10.17
CA LYS A 98 7.56 25.04 10.50
C LYS A 98 7.99 23.59 10.78
N TYR A 99 9.14 23.23 10.18
CA TYR A 99 9.76 21.93 10.43
C TYR A 99 10.07 21.77 11.92
N GLN A 100 9.49 20.73 12.52
CA GLN A 100 9.71 20.37 13.91
C GLN A 100 10.62 19.15 13.98
N SER A 101 11.90 19.38 14.24
CA SER A 101 12.91 18.32 14.33
C SER A 101 12.55 17.23 15.34
N LYS A 102 11.87 17.57 16.44
CA LYS A 102 11.44 16.61 17.45
C LYS A 102 10.43 15.62 16.91
N LEU A 103 9.41 16.09 16.17
CA LEU A 103 8.41 15.21 15.53
C LEU A 103 9.04 14.35 14.43
N ALA A 104 9.90 14.94 13.61
CA ALA A 104 10.62 14.19 12.57
C ALA A 104 11.47 13.07 13.18
N LYS A 105 12.19 13.34 14.28
CA LYS A 105 12.98 12.33 14.99
C LYS A 105 12.10 11.20 15.55
N THR A 106 10.95 11.52 16.11
CA THR A 106 9.99 10.53 16.61
C THR A 106 9.46 9.66 15.47
N LEU A 107 9.07 10.25 14.33
CA LEU A 107 8.61 9.50 13.16
C LEU A 107 9.71 8.57 12.62
N LEU A 108 10.95 9.05 12.53
CA LEU A 108 12.08 8.24 12.07
C LEU A 108 12.40 7.11 13.04
N SER A 109 12.34 7.35 14.36
CA SER A 109 12.62 6.33 15.37
C SER A 109 11.63 5.17 15.36
N ILE A 110 10.41 5.40 14.87
CA ILE A 110 9.39 4.36 14.69
C ILE A 110 9.47 3.76 13.28
N GLY A 111 9.59 4.61 12.28
CA GLY A 111 9.54 4.20 10.87
C GLY A 111 10.76 3.41 10.42
N VAL A 112 11.96 3.78 10.86
CA VAL A 112 13.19 3.07 10.45
C VAL A 112 13.24 1.63 10.94
N PRO A 113 13.00 1.31 12.24
CA PRO A 113 12.96 -0.09 12.69
C PRO A 113 11.88 -0.90 11.98
N MET A 114 10.70 -0.32 11.74
CA MET A 114 9.61 -0.97 11.02
C MET A 114 9.99 -1.27 9.56
N GLY A 115 10.64 -0.32 8.89
CA GLY A 115 11.15 -0.51 7.53
C GLY A 115 12.23 -1.59 7.47
N LEU A 116 13.14 -1.64 8.44
CA LEU A 116 14.16 -2.68 8.55
C LEU A 116 13.52 -4.06 8.79
N GLN A 117 12.51 -4.15 9.64
CA GLN A 117 11.77 -5.38 9.89
C GLN A 117 11.17 -5.95 8.59
N PHE A 118 10.49 -5.11 7.80
CA PHE A 118 9.95 -5.53 6.51
C PHE A 118 11.04 -5.94 5.51
N SER A 119 12.15 -5.21 5.49
CA SER A 119 13.29 -5.51 4.60
C SER A 119 13.94 -6.85 4.94
N ILE A 120 14.17 -7.13 6.22
CA ILE A 120 14.72 -8.41 6.68
C ILE A 120 13.78 -9.57 6.35
N THR A 121 12.48 -9.38 6.56
CA THR A 121 11.46 -10.39 6.22
C THR A 121 11.43 -10.65 4.71
N ALA A 122 11.55 -9.60 3.89
CA ALA A 122 11.59 -9.73 2.44
C ALA A 122 12.85 -10.49 1.97
N ILE A 123 14.02 -10.17 2.52
CA ILE A 123 15.27 -10.88 2.23
C ILE A 123 15.14 -12.37 2.61
N GLY A 124 14.63 -12.67 3.81
CA GLY A 124 14.37 -14.05 4.23
C GLY A 124 13.44 -14.80 3.28
N SER A 125 12.39 -14.14 2.80
CA SER A 125 11.47 -14.71 1.81
C SER A 125 12.14 -15.01 0.47
N ILE A 126 13.04 -14.13 -0.01
CA ILE A 126 13.81 -14.34 -1.24
C ILE A 126 14.77 -15.53 -1.08
N MET A 127 15.47 -15.62 0.05
CA MET A 127 16.37 -16.74 0.33
C MET A 127 15.61 -18.08 0.36
N LEU A 128 14.45 -18.09 1.02
CA LEU A 128 13.58 -19.26 1.08
C LEU A 128 13.06 -19.67 -0.30
N GLN A 129 12.65 -18.69 -1.12
CA GLN A 129 12.20 -18.91 -2.48
C GLN A 129 13.33 -19.47 -3.36
N SER A 130 14.55 -18.96 -3.20
CA SER A 130 15.73 -19.44 -3.93
C SER A 130 16.04 -20.90 -3.58
N ALA A 131 16.02 -21.24 -2.29
CA ALA A 131 16.22 -22.63 -1.84
C ALA A 131 15.11 -23.56 -2.37
N ASN A 132 13.86 -23.09 -2.36
CA ASN A 132 12.73 -23.87 -2.85
C ASN A 132 12.81 -24.11 -4.38
N ASN A 133 13.30 -23.14 -5.14
CA ASN A 133 13.50 -23.29 -6.58
C ASN A 133 14.53 -24.40 -6.93
N ALA A 134 15.49 -24.65 -6.05
CA ALA A 134 16.46 -25.72 -6.22
C ALA A 134 15.87 -27.13 -6.03
N LEU A 135 14.70 -27.24 -5.37
CA LEU A 135 14.01 -28.52 -5.11
C LEU A 135 13.09 -28.99 -6.27
N GLY A 136 12.98 -28.19 -7.33
CA GLY A 136 12.21 -28.53 -8.51
C GLY A 136 10.78 -27.98 -8.53
N THR A 137 10.13 -28.07 -9.70
CA THR A 137 8.88 -27.39 -10.00
C THR A 137 7.70 -27.86 -9.13
N ALA A 138 7.66 -29.14 -8.76
CA ALA A 138 6.61 -29.67 -7.88
C ALA A 138 6.65 -29.05 -6.48
N CYS A 139 7.84 -28.91 -5.92
CA CYS A 139 8.04 -28.25 -4.62
C CYS A 139 7.68 -26.77 -4.69
N VAL A 140 8.05 -26.07 -5.75
CA VAL A 140 7.69 -24.65 -5.98
C VAL A 140 6.17 -24.49 -6.03
N ALA A 141 5.46 -25.36 -6.74
CA ALA A 141 3.99 -25.30 -6.83
C ALA A 141 3.33 -25.55 -5.48
N ALA A 142 3.77 -26.58 -4.75
CA ALA A 142 3.25 -26.89 -3.41
C ALA A 142 3.52 -25.75 -2.41
N PHE A 143 4.73 -25.22 -2.39
CA PHE A 143 5.12 -24.09 -1.54
C PHE A 143 4.31 -22.82 -1.85
N THR A 144 4.14 -22.49 -3.13
CA THR A 144 3.35 -21.33 -3.55
C THR A 144 1.89 -21.47 -3.11
N SER A 145 1.31 -22.66 -3.24
CA SER A 145 -0.04 -22.94 -2.77
C SER A 145 -0.18 -22.81 -1.26
N ALA A 146 0.77 -23.35 -0.49
CA ALA A 146 0.81 -23.22 0.96
C ALA A 146 0.94 -21.75 1.42
N MET A 147 1.77 -20.96 0.71
CA MET A 147 1.94 -19.53 0.99
C MET A 147 0.65 -18.74 0.71
N ARG A 148 -0.12 -19.10 -0.30
CA ARG A 148 -1.44 -18.50 -0.57
C ARG A 148 -2.43 -18.77 0.56
N ILE A 149 -2.48 -20.00 1.05
CA ILE A 149 -3.33 -20.39 2.19
C ILE A 149 -2.89 -19.62 3.45
N LYS A 150 -1.59 -19.59 3.72
CA LYS A 150 -1.01 -18.81 4.84
C LYS A 150 -1.43 -17.35 4.79
N MET A 151 -1.33 -16.68 3.63
CA MET A 151 -1.73 -15.29 3.48
C MET A 151 -3.21 -15.06 3.79
N PHE A 152 -4.07 -15.98 3.38
CA PHE A 152 -5.50 -15.91 3.67
C PHE A 152 -5.79 -15.89 5.17
N PHE A 153 -5.09 -16.73 5.95
CA PHE A 153 -5.24 -16.75 7.41
C PHE A 153 -4.55 -15.60 8.13
N LEU A 154 -3.45 -15.07 7.59
CA LEU A 154 -2.74 -13.95 8.20
C LEU A 154 -3.44 -12.59 7.97
N CYS A 155 -4.15 -12.41 6.86
CA CYS A 155 -4.79 -11.15 6.51
C CYS A 155 -5.73 -10.60 7.61
N PRO A 156 -6.63 -11.37 8.24
CA PRO A 156 -7.45 -10.89 9.35
C PRO A 156 -6.62 -10.47 10.57
N LEU A 157 -5.54 -11.21 10.88
CA LEU A 157 -4.67 -10.91 12.03
C LEU A 157 -3.89 -9.60 11.81
N GLU A 158 -3.36 -9.39 10.62
CA GLU A 158 -2.69 -8.14 10.25
C GLU A 158 -3.68 -6.96 10.29
N SER A 159 -4.91 -7.17 9.82
CA SER A 159 -5.96 -6.14 9.85
C SER A 159 -6.32 -5.75 11.28
N LEU A 160 -6.42 -6.71 12.19
CA LEU A 160 -6.63 -6.46 13.62
C LEU A 160 -5.45 -5.70 14.23
N GLY A 161 -4.22 -6.07 13.90
CA GLY A 161 -3.01 -5.37 14.34
C GLY A 161 -3.01 -3.90 13.91
N MET A 162 -3.36 -3.62 12.66
CA MET A 162 -3.47 -2.25 12.15
C MET A 162 -4.61 -1.47 12.81
N ALA A 163 -5.75 -2.10 13.06
CA ALA A 163 -6.87 -1.48 13.76
C ALA A 163 -6.50 -1.11 15.20
N MET A 164 -5.85 -2.03 15.92
CA MET A 164 -5.36 -1.79 17.28
C MET A 164 -4.30 -0.69 17.33
N ALA A 165 -3.37 -0.65 16.39
CA ALA A 165 -2.37 0.41 16.30
C ALA A 165 -3.01 1.78 16.10
N THR A 166 -4.02 1.88 15.21
CA THR A 166 -4.75 3.11 14.95
C THR A 166 -5.55 3.55 16.19
N PHE A 167 -6.29 2.62 16.80
CA PHE A 167 -7.11 2.89 17.98
C PHE A 167 -6.26 3.32 19.18
N SER A 168 -5.19 2.60 19.46
CA SER A 168 -4.27 2.93 20.55
C SER A 168 -3.57 4.27 20.32
N GLY A 169 -3.15 4.56 19.07
CA GLY A 169 -2.53 5.82 18.72
C GLY A 169 -3.47 7.02 18.90
N GLN A 170 -4.74 6.87 18.51
CA GLN A 170 -5.75 7.91 18.72
C GLN A 170 -6.03 8.17 20.21
N ASN A 171 -6.19 7.11 21.01
CA ASN A 171 -6.44 7.26 22.45
C ASN A 171 -5.22 7.85 23.17
N TYR A 172 -4.01 7.42 22.82
CA TYR A 172 -2.78 7.96 23.40
C TYR A 172 -2.59 9.44 23.04
N GLY A 173 -2.99 9.85 21.84
CA GLY A 173 -2.91 11.26 21.41
C GLY A 173 -4.00 12.16 21.99
N ALA A 174 -5.08 11.58 22.50
CA ALA A 174 -6.17 12.31 23.14
C ALA A 174 -5.96 12.57 24.64
N GLY A 175 -4.94 11.96 25.27
CA GLY A 175 -4.60 12.05 26.71
C GLY A 175 -5.20 10.87 27.43
#